data_53dd66ca85c6d0e4618b4e7bdb016410
#
_entry.id   53dd66ca85c6d0e4618b4e7bdb016410
#
_cell.length_a   1.000
_cell.length_b   1.000
_cell.length_c   1.000
_cell.angle_alpha   90.00
_cell.angle_beta   90.00
_cell.angle_gamma   90.00
#
_symmetry.space_group_name_H-M   'P 1'
#
loop_
_entity.id
_entity.type
_entity.pdbx_description
1 polymer ?
#
loop_
_entity_poly.entity_id
_entity_poly.type
_entity_poly.pdbx_seq_one_letter_code
_entity_poly.pdbx_strand_id
1 'polypeptide(L)'
;ENGSKYLNMGSAASYGDTFTTNDVIGVAVDMDGGNLYFYKNNTIQASGTAAYTDLLTALPDGGWTPLGAGYNNASVLANFGQTAFAYTPPTGYVALNTANLPEPTIGPNSATLTSEVFDAVLYTGNGTVIGSGGKTISSLAFQPDFTWIKNRDATDSHMLFDAVRGATKHLSSDSGAAEVTTAESLTSFTATGFTLGNNVAVNTNTEDYVAWNWKANGSGATNEDGAIDSTVSVNQGAGFSIVNYTGTGATTTVGHGLGVAPNFIIFKDREEGSGYNWASYSSMLGATYNTGGLDQTNAADAHANYFNNTAPTSTVFTVSTYGVVNTSADVMLAYCFASIDGFSKFGSWVGESAGEFIYTGFRPAFVMIKRTS
;
A
#
# COMPACT_ATOMS: atom_id res chain seq x y z
N GLU A 1 -28.74 32.77 -9.90
CA GLU A 1 -27.48 32.26 -10.45
C GLU A 1 -27.65 31.97 -11.95
N ASN A 2 -26.60 31.98 -12.75
CA ASN A 2 -26.67 32.05 -14.20
C ASN A 2 -26.59 30.70 -14.96
N GLY A 3 -26.54 29.57 -14.24
CA GLY A 3 -26.44 28.24 -14.86
C GLY A 3 -25.12 27.95 -15.59
N SER A 4 -24.10 28.72 -15.34
CA SER A 4 -22.78 28.53 -15.97
C SER A 4 -21.91 27.52 -15.20
N LYS A 5 -21.03 26.82 -15.91
CA LYS A 5 -19.96 25.99 -15.35
C LYS A 5 -18.60 26.68 -15.47
N TYR A 6 -17.70 26.35 -14.56
CA TYR A 6 -16.33 26.86 -14.54
C TYR A 6 -15.36 25.69 -14.35
N LEU A 7 -14.25 25.70 -15.06
CA LEU A 7 -13.16 24.75 -14.90
C LEU A 7 -11.91 25.52 -14.44
N ASN A 8 -11.32 25.09 -13.33
CA ASN A 8 -10.08 25.68 -12.78
C ASN A 8 -10.13 27.21 -12.62
N MET A 9 -11.24 27.77 -12.13
CA MET A 9 -11.49 29.21 -12.03
C MET A 9 -11.37 29.96 -13.38
N GLY A 10 -11.44 29.24 -14.48
CA GLY A 10 -11.41 29.82 -15.83
C GLY A 10 -12.68 30.58 -16.21
N SER A 11 -12.84 30.85 -17.48
CA SER A 11 -14.03 31.57 -18.00
C SER A 11 -15.30 30.76 -17.80
N ALA A 12 -16.40 31.48 -17.49
CA ALA A 12 -17.72 30.89 -17.41
C ALA A 12 -18.15 30.33 -18.78
N ALA A 13 -18.66 29.10 -18.79
CA ALA A 13 -19.29 28.53 -19.97
C ALA A 13 -20.78 28.27 -19.65
N SER A 14 -21.69 28.64 -20.55
CA SER A 14 -23.10 28.31 -20.40
C SER A 14 -23.27 26.80 -20.37
N TYR A 15 -24.06 26.29 -19.40
CA TYR A 15 -24.29 24.86 -19.28
C TYR A 15 -25.77 24.52 -19.07
N GLY A 16 -26.42 25.13 -18.10
CA GLY A 16 -27.77 24.81 -17.70
C GLY A 16 -28.63 26.05 -17.49
N ASP A 17 -29.86 25.82 -17.03
CA ASP A 17 -30.80 26.88 -16.69
C ASP A 17 -30.35 27.69 -15.50
N THR A 18 -30.77 28.94 -15.43
CA THR A 18 -30.62 29.77 -14.22
C THR A 18 -31.37 29.14 -13.05
N PHE A 19 -30.87 29.32 -11.83
CA PHE A 19 -31.51 28.79 -10.62
C PHE A 19 -31.62 29.89 -9.54
N THR A 20 -32.64 29.76 -8.71
CA THR A 20 -33.02 30.73 -7.68
C THR A 20 -33.24 30.08 -6.35
N THR A 21 -33.71 30.85 -5.35
CA THR A 21 -34.09 30.33 -4.03
C THR A 21 -35.10 29.21 -4.15
N ASN A 22 -34.88 28.13 -3.37
CA ASN A 22 -35.64 26.88 -3.32
C ASN A 22 -35.50 25.96 -4.54
N ASP A 23 -34.68 26.28 -5.53
CA ASP A 23 -34.32 25.29 -6.54
C ASP A 23 -33.42 24.21 -5.92
N VAL A 24 -33.66 22.96 -6.28
CA VAL A 24 -32.84 21.81 -5.92
C VAL A 24 -31.88 21.51 -7.05
N ILE A 25 -30.59 21.58 -6.78
CA ILE A 25 -29.55 21.21 -7.72
C ILE A 25 -29.06 19.80 -7.38
N GLY A 26 -29.34 18.87 -8.27
CA GLY A 26 -28.77 17.51 -8.20
C GLY A 26 -27.41 17.46 -8.89
N VAL A 27 -26.48 16.76 -8.30
CA VAL A 27 -25.14 16.49 -8.85
C VAL A 27 -25.00 14.98 -8.98
N ALA A 28 -24.81 14.48 -10.21
CA ALA A 28 -24.62 13.07 -10.49
C ALA A 28 -23.21 12.86 -11.07
N VAL A 29 -22.42 12.01 -10.43
CA VAL A 29 -21.06 11.68 -10.82
C VAL A 29 -21.03 10.22 -11.26
N ASP A 30 -20.67 9.99 -12.50
CA ASP A 30 -20.40 8.67 -13.05
C ASP A 30 -18.90 8.41 -12.95
N MET A 31 -18.52 7.61 -11.96
CA MET A 31 -17.11 7.29 -11.71
C MET A 31 -16.56 6.25 -12.69
N ASP A 32 -17.39 5.45 -13.34
CA ASP A 32 -16.94 4.48 -14.34
C ASP A 32 -16.63 5.16 -15.68
N GLY A 33 -17.51 6.08 -16.10
CA GLY A 33 -17.35 6.87 -17.33
C GLY A 33 -16.57 8.17 -17.16
N GLY A 34 -16.22 8.57 -15.92
CA GLY A 34 -15.54 9.83 -15.65
C GLY A 34 -16.36 11.09 -15.95
N ASN A 35 -17.69 11.03 -15.79
CA ASN A 35 -18.59 12.10 -16.20
C ASN A 35 -19.32 12.75 -15.02
N LEU A 36 -19.58 14.05 -15.11
CA LEU A 36 -20.37 14.79 -14.12
C LEU A 36 -21.56 15.47 -14.79
N TYR A 37 -22.74 15.31 -14.18
CA TYR A 37 -23.99 15.89 -14.66
C TYR A 37 -24.65 16.74 -13.58
N PHE A 38 -25.35 17.79 -13.99
CA PHE A 38 -26.20 18.58 -13.10
C PHE A 38 -27.67 18.43 -13.47
N TYR A 39 -28.51 18.46 -12.44
CA TYR A 39 -29.96 18.47 -12.54
C TYR A 39 -30.49 19.73 -11.85
N LYS A 40 -31.57 20.29 -12.37
CA LYS A 40 -32.33 21.31 -11.71
C LYS A 40 -33.78 20.82 -11.53
N ASN A 41 -34.24 20.74 -10.28
CA ASN A 41 -35.60 20.28 -9.95
C ASN A 41 -35.94 18.97 -10.67
N ASN A 42 -35.07 17.97 -10.64
CA ASN A 42 -35.17 16.68 -11.32
C ASN A 42 -35.02 16.69 -12.86
N THR A 43 -34.73 17.82 -13.45
CA THR A 43 -34.51 17.92 -14.90
C THR A 43 -33.04 17.98 -15.21
N ILE A 44 -32.55 17.02 -16.01
CA ILE A 44 -31.15 16.99 -16.45
C ILE A 44 -30.82 18.25 -17.25
N GLN A 45 -29.69 18.86 -17.00
CA GLN A 45 -29.28 20.08 -17.67
C GLN A 45 -28.49 19.78 -18.93
N ALA A 46 -28.38 20.79 -19.83
CA ALA A 46 -27.68 20.69 -21.11
C ALA A 46 -28.11 19.48 -21.97
N SER A 47 -29.42 19.12 -21.92
CA SER A 47 -29.97 17.96 -22.64
C SER A 47 -29.23 16.65 -22.39
N GLY A 48 -28.66 16.48 -21.20
CA GLY A 48 -27.92 15.28 -20.82
C GLY A 48 -26.45 15.25 -21.27
N THR A 49 -25.93 16.34 -21.80
CA THR A 49 -24.50 16.46 -22.06
C THR A 49 -23.75 16.62 -20.72
N ALA A 50 -22.69 15.85 -20.51
CA ALA A 50 -21.87 15.96 -19.29
C ALA A 50 -21.31 17.38 -19.10
N ALA A 51 -21.38 17.89 -17.88
CA ALA A 51 -20.75 19.17 -17.54
C ALA A 51 -19.22 19.08 -17.62
N TYR A 52 -18.69 17.96 -17.17
CA TYR A 52 -17.27 17.62 -17.25
C TYR A 52 -17.14 16.15 -17.63
N THR A 53 -16.10 15.85 -18.42
CA THR A 53 -15.65 14.52 -18.81
C THR A 53 -14.24 14.28 -18.29
N ASP A 54 -13.75 13.06 -18.39
CA ASP A 54 -12.38 12.70 -18.03
C ASP A 54 -12.02 12.99 -16.55
N LEU A 55 -13.01 12.97 -15.65
CA LEU A 55 -12.81 13.20 -14.23
C LEU A 55 -11.74 12.26 -13.62
N LEU A 56 -11.62 11.05 -14.17
CA LEU A 56 -10.67 10.04 -13.67
C LEU A 56 -9.22 10.35 -14.06
N THR A 57 -9.00 11.02 -15.20
CA THR A 57 -7.66 11.39 -15.68
C THR A 57 -7.17 12.73 -15.14
N ALA A 58 -8.09 13.57 -14.67
CA ALA A 58 -7.78 14.90 -14.16
C ALA A 58 -7.27 14.90 -12.71
N LEU A 59 -7.27 13.75 -12.05
CA LEU A 59 -6.87 13.62 -10.64
C LEU A 59 -5.76 12.59 -10.46
N PRO A 60 -4.52 13.04 -10.31
CA PRO A 60 -3.53 12.19 -9.65
C PRO A 60 -3.93 12.08 -8.16
N ASP A 61 -4.25 10.88 -7.70
CA ASP A 61 -4.31 10.44 -6.29
C ASP A 61 -5.25 11.14 -5.29
N GLY A 62 -5.94 12.23 -5.64
CA GLY A 62 -6.58 13.12 -4.68
C GLY A 62 -8.08 12.90 -4.41
N GLY A 63 -8.79 12.23 -5.28
CA GLY A 63 -10.26 12.13 -5.17
C GLY A 63 -10.99 13.47 -5.37
N TRP A 64 -12.32 13.42 -5.44
CA TRP A 64 -13.18 14.60 -5.58
C TRP A 64 -13.86 14.91 -4.25
N THR A 65 -13.85 16.18 -3.87
CA THR A 65 -14.62 16.66 -2.72
C THR A 65 -15.72 17.59 -3.22
N PRO A 66 -17.01 17.28 -2.98
CA PRO A 66 -18.07 18.21 -3.28
C PRO A 66 -17.99 19.44 -2.39
N LEU A 67 -18.07 20.63 -2.96
CA LEU A 67 -18.09 21.90 -2.27
C LEU A 67 -19.36 22.68 -2.62
N GLY A 68 -20.14 23.07 -1.63
CA GLY A 68 -21.25 24.00 -1.77
C GLY A 68 -20.89 25.36 -1.15
N ALA A 69 -21.00 26.43 -1.92
CA ALA A 69 -20.77 27.79 -1.44
C ALA A 69 -21.97 28.70 -1.75
N GLY A 70 -22.40 29.47 -0.76
CA GLY A 70 -23.37 30.56 -0.94
C GLY A 70 -22.65 31.89 -1.17
N TYR A 71 -23.19 32.72 -2.05
CA TYR A 71 -22.71 34.08 -2.30
C TYR A 71 -23.75 35.10 -1.81
N ASN A 72 -23.27 36.22 -1.28
CA ASN A 72 -24.10 37.35 -0.84
C ASN A 72 -25.20 36.95 0.17
N ASN A 73 -24.80 36.33 1.29
CA ASN A 73 -25.68 35.82 2.35
C ASN A 73 -26.64 34.69 1.92
N ALA A 74 -26.46 34.08 0.77
CA ALA A 74 -27.17 32.87 0.39
C ALA A 74 -26.67 31.68 1.21
N SER A 75 -27.59 30.80 1.62
CA SER A 75 -27.24 29.50 2.25
C SER A 75 -27.44 28.36 1.25
N VAL A 76 -26.56 27.38 1.32
CA VAL A 76 -26.67 26.12 0.57
C VAL A 76 -26.82 24.98 1.58
N LEU A 77 -27.85 24.17 1.41
CA LEU A 77 -28.04 22.95 2.19
C LEU A 77 -27.59 21.76 1.34
N ALA A 78 -26.55 21.05 1.80
CA ALA A 78 -26.09 19.84 1.14
C ALA A 78 -26.81 18.61 1.73
N ASN A 79 -27.29 17.72 0.85
CA ASN A 79 -27.87 16.43 1.22
C ASN A 79 -27.10 15.32 0.50
N PHE A 80 -26.37 14.50 1.25
CA PHE A 80 -25.65 13.32 0.77
C PHE A 80 -26.36 12.00 1.12
N GLY A 81 -27.65 12.07 1.43
CA GLY A 81 -28.46 10.93 1.85
C GLY A 81 -28.67 10.85 3.36
N GLN A 82 -28.25 11.86 4.15
CA GLN A 82 -28.57 11.96 5.59
C GLN A 82 -30.07 12.19 5.84
N THR A 83 -30.79 12.68 4.83
CA THR A 83 -32.25 12.75 4.75
C THR A 83 -32.73 12.27 3.39
N ALA A 84 -34.01 11.94 3.24
CA ALA A 84 -34.56 11.58 1.95
C ALA A 84 -34.31 12.69 0.91
N PHE A 85 -33.92 12.30 -0.30
CA PHE A 85 -33.79 13.24 -1.38
C PHE A 85 -35.16 13.80 -1.81
N ALA A 86 -35.20 15.06 -2.23
CA ALA A 86 -36.40 15.69 -2.78
C ALA A 86 -36.88 15.02 -4.08
N TYR A 87 -35.95 14.42 -4.81
CA TYR A 87 -36.20 13.70 -6.06
C TYR A 87 -35.46 12.37 -6.07
N THR A 88 -36.03 11.36 -6.73
CA THR A 88 -35.35 10.06 -6.92
C THR A 88 -34.09 10.24 -7.74
N PRO A 89 -32.94 9.71 -7.30
CA PRO A 89 -31.72 9.70 -8.09
C PRO A 89 -31.92 9.04 -9.46
N PRO A 90 -31.17 9.44 -10.49
CA PRO A 90 -31.19 8.74 -11.76
C PRO A 90 -30.86 7.26 -11.63
N THR A 91 -31.37 6.41 -12.53
CA THR A 91 -31.07 4.97 -12.48
C THR A 91 -29.58 4.71 -12.51
N GLY A 92 -29.10 3.88 -11.60
CA GLY A 92 -27.67 3.55 -11.45
C GLY A 92 -26.90 4.48 -10.49
N TYR A 93 -27.50 5.60 -10.06
CA TYR A 93 -26.86 6.49 -9.09
C TYR A 93 -27.40 6.26 -7.68
N VAL A 94 -26.50 6.33 -6.70
CA VAL A 94 -26.80 6.19 -5.28
C VAL A 94 -26.34 7.44 -4.51
N ALA A 95 -26.84 7.61 -3.29
CA ALA A 95 -26.41 8.72 -2.44
C ALA A 95 -24.92 8.59 -2.10
N LEU A 96 -24.18 9.72 -2.13
CA LEU A 96 -22.77 9.77 -1.77
C LEU A 96 -22.64 9.74 -0.22
N ASN A 97 -22.74 8.54 0.32
CA ASN A 97 -22.53 8.30 1.75
C ASN A 97 -21.89 6.93 1.97
N THR A 98 -21.39 6.68 3.17
CA THR A 98 -20.67 5.45 3.50
C THR A 98 -21.52 4.18 3.40
N ALA A 99 -22.84 4.27 3.48
CA ALA A 99 -23.73 3.11 3.37
C ALA A 99 -23.83 2.57 1.93
N ASN A 100 -23.44 3.36 0.94
CA ASN A 100 -23.44 2.99 -0.48
C ASN A 100 -22.05 2.71 -1.06
N LEU A 101 -20.98 2.81 -0.24
CA LEU A 101 -19.65 2.40 -0.66
C LEU A 101 -19.57 0.86 -0.65
N PRO A 102 -18.80 0.25 -1.57
CA PRO A 102 -18.48 -1.15 -1.46
C PRO A 102 -17.89 -1.47 -0.07
N GLU A 103 -18.34 -2.56 0.53
CA GLU A 103 -17.72 -3.04 1.77
C GLU A 103 -16.27 -3.44 1.49
N PRO A 104 -15.30 -2.97 2.27
CA PRO A 104 -13.93 -3.42 2.16
C PRO A 104 -13.85 -4.96 2.32
N THR A 105 -12.96 -5.61 1.58
CA THR A 105 -12.75 -7.07 1.71
C THR A 105 -12.05 -7.45 3.00
N ILE A 106 -11.31 -6.50 3.58
CA ILE A 106 -10.64 -6.62 4.89
C ILE A 106 -11.03 -5.44 5.75
N GLY A 107 -11.50 -5.69 6.96
CA GLY A 107 -11.89 -4.62 7.88
C GLY A 107 -12.70 -5.12 9.07
N PRO A 108 -13.14 -4.23 9.97
CA PRO A 108 -13.81 -4.62 11.21
C PRO A 108 -15.19 -5.26 11.01
N ASN A 109 -15.83 -5.02 9.87
CA ASN A 109 -17.15 -5.57 9.51
C ASN A 109 -17.08 -6.50 8.30
N SER A 110 -15.89 -6.79 7.80
CA SER A 110 -15.66 -7.66 6.63
C SER A 110 -15.56 -9.12 7.04
N ALA A 111 -15.66 -10.03 6.06
CA ALA A 111 -15.47 -11.46 6.29
C ALA A 111 -14.05 -11.81 6.76
N THR A 112 -13.06 -11.00 6.39
CA THR A 112 -11.68 -11.08 6.87
C THR A 112 -11.38 -9.88 7.77
N LEU A 113 -11.00 -10.14 9.01
CA LEU A 113 -10.56 -9.08 9.92
C LEU A 113 -9.11 -8.68 9.62
N THR A 114 -8.78 -7.41 9.84
CA THR A 114 -7.39 -6.90 9.70
C THR A 114 -6.41 -7.75 10.51
N SER A 115 -6.78 -8.11 11.76
CA SER A 115 -5.96 -8.93 12.65
C SER A 115 -5.75 -10.39 12.20
N GLU A 116 -6.41 -10.83 11.12
CA GLU A 116 -6.19 -12.16 10.52
C GLU A 116 -5.16 -12.14 9.39
N VAL A 117 -4.71 -10.97 8.96
CA VAL A 117 -3.78 -10.80 7.83
C VAL A 117 -2.60 -9.89 8.16
N PHE A 118 -2.76 -8.98 9.13
CA PHE A 118 -1.71 -8.11 9.66
C PHE A 118 -1.97 -7.81 11.13
N ASP A 119 -0.94 -7.93 11.97
CA ASP A 119 -1.02 -7.47 13.37
C ASP A 119 0.35 -7.00 13.87
N ALA A 120 0.31 -6.05 14.81
CA ALA A 120 1.49 -5.50 15.48
C ALA A 120 1.48 -5.91 16.96
N VAL A 121 2.46 -6.72 17.34
CA VAL A 121 2.59 -7.25 18.71
C VAL A 121 3.68 -6.50 19.46
N LEU A 122 3.35 -6.07 20.68
CA LEU A 122 4.32 -5.58 21.64
C LEU A 122 4.67 -6.70 22.63
N TYR A 123 5.95 -6.86 22.95
CA TYR A 123 6.40 -7.84 23.95
C TYR A 123 7.66 -7.37 24.65
N THR A 124 7.85 -7.86 25.88
CA THR A 124 9.10 -7.68 26.64
C THR A 124 9.96 -8.92 26.51
N GLY A 125 11.23 -8.79 26.18
CA GLY A 125 12.19 -9.87 26.08
C GLY A 125 12.40 -10.61 27.42
N ASN A 126 12.78 -11.89 27.35
CA ASN A 126 13.10 -12.70 28.54
C ASN A 126 14.54 -13.26 28.55
N GLY A 127 15.31 -13.02 27.48
CA GLY A 127 16.69 -13.46 27.34
C GLY A 127 16.91 -14.98 27.34
N THR A 128 15.83 -15.78 27.15
CA THR A 128 15.91 -17.25 27.27
C THR A 128 16.42 -17.86 25.97
N VAL A 129 17.42 -18.72 26.05
CA VAL A 129 17.94 -19.52 24.93
C VAL A 129 16.88 -20.52 24.46
N ILE A 130 16.89 -20.88 23.17
CA ILE A 130 15.91 -21.81 22.62
C ILE A 130 15.95 -23.19 23.29
N GLY A 131 17.13 -23.67 23.66
CA GLY A 131 17.31 -24.93 24.40
C GLY A 131 16.65 -24.97 25.78
N SER A 132 16.28 -23.82 26.35
CA SER A 132 15.53 -23.68 27.60
C SER A 132 14.09 -23.19 27.37
N GLY A 133 13.57 -23.31 26.13
CA GLY A 133 12.20 -22.95 25.74
C GLY A 133 12.06 -21.61 25.05
N GLY A 134 13.09 -20.75 25.01
CA GLY A 134 13.06 -19.48 24.31
C GLY A 134 11.96 -18.52 24.80
N LYS A 135 11.47 -17.69 23.88
CA LYS A 135 10.28 -16.86 24.09
C LYS A 135 9.26 -17.12 22.98
N THR A 136 8.07 -17.55 23.34
CA THR A 136 6.98 -17.78 22.38
C THR A 136 6.04 -16.56 22.38
N ILE A 137 5.76 -16.04 21.20
CA ILE A 137 4.70 -15.09 20.89
C ILE A 137 3.58 -15.88 20.23
N SER A 138 2.38 -15.91 20.81
CA SER A 138 1.24 -16.74 20.38
C SER A 138 -0.09 -15.96 20.37
N SER A 139 -0.01 -14.64 20.25
CA SER A 139 -1.19 -13.74 20.30
C SER A 139 -1.76 -13.38 18.95
N LEU A 140 -1.16 -13.84 17.85
CA LEU A 140 -1.66 -13.60 16.50
C LEU A 140 -2.84 -14.54 16.17
N ALA A 141 -3.74 -14.10 15.30
CA ALA A 141 -4.81 -14.92 14.75
C ALA A 141 -4.37 -15.77 13.54
N PHE A 142 -3.09 -15.69 13.16
CA PHE A 142 -2.53 -16.35 11.97
C PHE A 142 -1.06 -16.72 12.18
N GLN A 143 -0.55 -17.64 11.35
CA GLN A 143 0.89 -17.82 11.18
C GLN A 143 1.46 -16.60 10.45
N PRO A 144 2.39 -15.86 11.05
CA PRO A 144 3.07 -14.80 10.30
C PRO A 144 4.01 -15.42 9.27
N ASP A 145 3.96 -14.91 8.05
CA ASP A 145 4.84 -15.32 6.96
C ASP A 145 5.93 -14.28 6.68
N PHE A 146 5.73 -13.05 7.16
CA PHE A 146 6.75 -12.01 7.27
C PHE A 146 6.64 -11.34 8.63
N THR A 147 7.75 -11.27 9.36
CA THR A 147 7.85 -10.64 10.67
C THR A 147 9.00 -9.64 10.67
N TRP A 148 8.70 -8.39 11.00
CA TRP A 148 9.66 -7.30 11.14
C TRP A 148 9.75 -6.90 12.60
N ILE A 149 10.89 -7.13 13.24
CA ILE A 149 11.09 -6.89 14.69
C ILE A 149 12.00 -5.70 14.91
N LYS A 150 11.67 -4.86 15.90
CA LYS A 150 12.52 -3.78 16.38
C LYS A 150 12.55 -3.74 17.91
N ASN A 151 13.76 -3.69 18.46
CA ASN A 151 14.02 -3.34 19.84
C ASN A 151 13.68 -1.86 20.06
N ARG A 152 12.82 -1.55 21.05
CA ARG A 152 12.36 -0.19 21.34
C ARG A 152 13.22 0.54 22.37
N ASP A 153 14.01 -0.20 23.13
CA ASP A 153 14.86 0.32 24.22
C ASP A 153 16.34 0.47 23.81
N ALA A 154 16.76 -0.23 22.75
CA ALA A 154 18.13 -0.20 22.27
C ALA A 154 18.24 0.14 20.78
N THR A 155 19.46 0.45 20.34
CA THR A 155 19.79 0.82 18.96
C THR A 155 20.03 -0.39 18.05
N ASP A 156 19.60 -1.59 18.46
CA ASP A 156 19.71 -2.80 17.64
C ASP A 156 19.03 -2.62 16.28
N SER A 157 19.59 -3.27 15.27
CA SER A 157 19.05 -3.26 13.92
C SER A 157 17.61 -3.78 13.86
N HIS A 158 16.87 -3.30 12.88
CA HIS A 158 15.59 -3.90 12.53
C HIS A 158 15.80 -5.27 11.89
N MET A 159 15.12 -6.30 12.40
CA MET A 159 15.29 -7.68 11.97
C MET A 159 14.10 -8.15 11.13
N LEU A 160 14.34 -8.60 9.90
CA LEU A 160 13.34 -9.06 8.95
C LEU A 160 13.46 -10.57 8.75
N PHE A 161 12.39 -11.29 9.04
CA PHE A 161 12.26 -12.74 8.89
C PHE A 161 11.08 -13.07 7.98
N ASP A 162 11.18 -14.11 7.15
CA ASP A 162 10.04 -14.60 6.39
C ASP A 162 10.06 -16.13 6.20
N ALA A 163 8.87 -16.67 5.92
CA ALA A 163 8.65 -18.10 5.82
C ALA A 163 9.25 -18.72 4.53
N VAL A 164 9.49 -17.92 3.49
CA VAL A 164 10.08 -18.40 2.22
C VAL A 164 11.58 -18.63 2.39
N ARG A 165 12.28 -17.73 3.08
CA ARG A 165 13.71 -17.91 3.43
C ARG A 165 13.89 -18.94 4.54
N GLY A 166 12.86 -19.12 5.37
CA GLY A 166 12.85 -19.98 6.53
C GLY A 166 13.27 -19.27 7.81
N ALA A 167 12.88 -19.86 8.94
CA ALA A 167 13.28 -19.39 10.27
C ALA A 167 14.82 -19.37 10.42
N THR A 168 15.31 -18.59 11.39
CA THR A 168 16.71 -18.33 11.70
C THR A 168 17.47 -17.44 10.69
N LYS A 169 16.94 -17.22 9.51
CA LYS A 169 17.53 -16.35 8.48
C LYS A 169 16.94 -14.95 8.57
N HIS A 170 17.80 -13.96 8.69
CA HIS A 170 17.37 -12.57 8.79
C HIS A 170 18.18 -11.65 7.89
N LEU A 171 17.51 -10.55 7.52
CA LEU A 171 18.09 -9.37 6.91
C LEU A 171 17.83 -8.19 7.85
N SER A 172 18.66 -7.16 7.76
CA SER A 172 18.49 -5.91 8.52
C SER A 172 18.04 -4.81 7.56
N SER A 173 16.93 -4.12 7.87
CA SER A 173 16.40 -3.07 6.97
C SER A 173 17.23 -1.78 7.00
N ASP A 174 18.06 -1.61 8.00
CA ASP A 174 18.95 -0.47 8.21
C ASP A 174 20.39 -0.75 7.75
N SER A 175 20.62 -1.84 7.02
CA SER A 175 21.94 -2.27 6.55
C SER A 175 21.87 -2.94 5.18
N GLY A 176 22.87 -2.67 4.34
CA GLY A 176 23.12 -3.41 3.09
C GLY A 176 23.74 -4.80 3.28
N ALA A 177 23.93 -5.28 4.51
CA ALA A 177 24.56 -6.57 4.77
C ALA A 177 23.79 -7.74 4.12
N ALA A 178 24.53 -8.81 3.79
CA ALA A 178 23.97 -10.07 3.32
C ALA A 178 23.10 -10.75 4.39
N GLU A 179 22.32 -11.76 3.97
CA GLU A 179 21.52 -12.59 4.87
C GLU A 179 22.40 -13.30 5.90
N VAL A 180 21.96 -13.28 7.15
CA VAL A 180 22.64 -13.96 8.25
C VAL A 180 21.74 -15.07 8.81
N THR A 181 22.35 -16.23 9.11
CA THR A 181 21.69 -17.31 9.83
C THR A 181 22.09 -17.28 11.30
N THR A 182 21.09 -17.10 12.19
CA THR A 182 21.32 -17.06 13.64
C THR A 182 20.33 -17.98 14.35
N ALA A 183 20.84 -19.08 14.92
CA ALA A 183 20.03 -20.12 15.56
C ALA A 183 19.20 -19.63 16.76
N GLU A 184 19.61 -18.54 17.40
CA GLU A 184 18.97 -17.95 18.58
C GLU A 184 18.17 -16.68 18.27
N SER A 185 17.83 -16.41 16.99
CA SER A 185 16.93 -15.31 16.59
C SER A 185 15.48 -15.78 16.54
N LEU A 186 14.71 -15.52 15.47
CA LEU A 186 13.40 -16.14 15.25
C LEU A 186 13.65 -17.58 14.82
N THR A 187 13.23 -18.55 15.65
CA THR A 187 13.61 -19.96 15.52
C THR A 187 12.53 -20.79 14.84
N SER A 188 11.27 -20.36 14.93
CA SER A 188 10.14 -21.01 14.22
C SER A 188 8.96 -20.06 14.07
N PHE A 189 8.24 -20.20 12.94
CA PHE A 189 6.90 -19.69 12.78
C PHE A 189 5.90 -20.72 13.29
N THR A 190 4.84 -20.27 13.97
CA THR A 190 3.78 -21.13 14.52
C THR A 190 2.42 -20.70 13.99
N ALA A 191 1.39 -21.49 14.16
CA ALA A 191 0.04 -21.18 13.68
C ALA A 191 -0.53 -19.85 14.20
N THR A 192 -0.03 -19.37 15.34
CA THR A 192 -0.52 -18.13 16.00
C THR A 192 0.60 -17.19 16.42
N GLY A 193 1.77 -17.27 15.76
CA GLY A 193 2.92 -16.44 16.09
C GLY A 193 4.26 -17.02 15.73
N PHE A 194 5.24 -16.88 16.64
CA PHE A 194 6.63 -17.31 16.41
C PHE A 194 7.37 -17.54 17.73
N THR A 195 8.50 -18.22 17.67
CA THR A 195 9.39 -18.46 18.82
C THR A 195 10.73 -17.81 18.59
N LEU A 196 11.29 -17.21 19.64
CA LEU A 196 12.58 -16.53 19.67
C LEU A 196 13.56 -17.26 20.61
N GLY A 197 14.83 -17.29 20.23
CA GLY A 197 15.94 -17.58 21.16
C GLY A 197 16.42 -16.30 21.87
N ASN A 198 17.66 -16.27 22.32
CA ASN A 198 18.19 -15.17 23.14
C ASN A 198 18.99 -14.11 22.36
N ASN A 199 18.87 -14.04 21.04
CA ASN A 199 19.53 -13.00 20.26
C ASN A 199 19.09 -11.61 20.75
N VAL A 200 20.05 -10.72 21.02
CA VAL A 200 19.81 -9.41 21.63
C VAL A 200 18.88 -8.51 20.80
N ALA A 201 18.96 -8.57 19.47
CA ALA A 201 18.13 -7.76 18.60
C ALA A 201 16.62 -8.15 18.63
N VAL A 202 16.28 -9.30 19.21
CA VAL A 202 14.90 -9.79 19.27
C VAL A 202 14.41 -10.21 20.66
N ASN A 203 15.29 -10.48 21.64
CA ASN A 203 14.87 -11.04 22.93
C ASN A 203 15.82 -10.76 24.11
N THR A 204 16.43 -9.56 24.23
CA THR A 204 17.16 -9.18 25.45
C THR A 204 16.20 -9.15 26.63
N ASN A 205 16.67 -9.67 27.79
CA ASN A 205 15.87 -9.70 29.01
C ASN A 205 15.46 -8.28 29.45
N THR A 206 14.17 -8.08 29.72
CA THR A 206 13.54 -6.84 30.20
C THR A 206 13.44 -5.70 29.18
N GLU A 207 13.95 -5.84 27.98
CA GLU A 207 13.79 -4.84 26.92
C GLU A 207 12.48 -5.03 26.16
N ASP A 208 11.90 -3.94 25.67
CA ASP A 208 10.62 -3.91 24.96
C ASP A 208 10.82 -3.93 23.45
N TYR A 209 10.01 -4.71 22.78
CA TYR A 209 10.02 -4.93 21.34
C TYR A 209 8.68 -4.64 20.69
N VAL A 210 8.72 -4.35 19.40
CA VAL A 210 7.58 -4.40 18.50
C VAL A 210 7.87 -5.40 17.38
N ALA A 211 6.87 -6.22 17.02
CA ALA A 211 6.89 -7.08 15.86
C ALA A 211 5.69 -6.74 14.98
N TRP A 212 5.92 -6.33 13.73
CA TRP A 212 4.91 -6.20 12.70
C TRP A 212 4.87 -7.49 11.90
N ASN A 213 3.67 -8.03 11.69
CA ASN A 213 3.47 -9.37 11.16
C ASN A 213 2.50 -9.35 10.00
N TRP A 214 2.87 -9.93 8.87
CA TRP A 214 2.03 -10.08 7.68
C TRP A 214 1.80 -11.55 7.38
N LYS A 215 0.58 -11.89 6.97
CA LYS A 215 0.20 -13.19 6.49
C LYS A 215 0.35 -13.26 4.97
N ALA A 216 1.02 -14.31 4.50
CA ALA A 216 1.09 -14.68 3.09
C ALA A 216 0.58 -16.14 2.93
N ASN A 217 1.41 -17.10 2.48
CA ASN A 217 1.02 -18.49 2.27
C ASN A 217 2.20 -19.44 2.57
N GLY A 218 2.77 -19.34 3.78
CA GLY A 218 3.85 -20.21 4.25
C GLY A 218 5.13 -20.11 3.41
N SER A 219 5.77 -21.25 3.16
CA SER A 219 7.04 -21.33 2.42
C SER A 219 6.92 -21.01 0.92
N GLY A 220 5.69 -20.78 0.44
CA GLY A 220 5.44 -20.46 -0.95
C GLY A 220 5.42 -21.66 -1.89
N ALA A 221 5.18 -21.36 -3.16
CA ALA A 221 5.16 -22.31 -4.28
C ALA A 221 5.87 -21.71 -5.49
N THR A 222 6.24 -22.55 -6.44
CA THR A 222 6.80 -22.11 -7.71
C THR A 222 5.78 -21.27 -8.47
N ASN A 223 6.24 -20.14 -9.01
CA ASN A 223 5.49 -19.27 -9.92
C ASN A 223 6.26 -19.15 -11.22
N GLU A 224 5.61 -19.45 -12.33
CA GLU A 224 6.17 -19.50 -13.69
C GLU A 224 5.62 -18.37 -14.59
N ASP A 225 4.97 -17.36 -14.02
CA ASP A 225 4.41 -16.22 -14.77
C ASP A 225 5.50 -15.34 -15.42
N GLY A 226 6.69 -15.30 -14.83
CA GLY A 226 7.84 -14.55 -15.32
C GLY A 226 8.66 -15.29 -16.38
N ALA A 227 9.62 -14.59 -16.98
CA ALA A 227 10.61 -15.23 -17.86
C ALA A 227 11.59 -16.13 -17.08
N ILE A 228 11.69 -15.94 -15.78
CA ILE A 228 12.39 -16.83 -14.84
C ILE A 228 11.43 -17.24 -13.74
N ASP A 229 11.59 -18.46 -13.24
CA ASP A 229 10.80 -19.00 -12.13
C ASP A 229 11.13 -18.29 -10.84
N SER A 230 10.12 -18.18 -9.99
CA SER A 230 10.26 -17.64 -8.63
C SER A 230 9.56 -18.55 -7.61
N THR A 231 9.92 -18.44 -6.33
CA THR A 231 9.17 -19.02 -5.23
C THR A 231 8.37 -17.93 -4.58
N VAL A 232 7.04 -18.05 -4.58
CA VAL A 232 6.11 -17.00 -4.14
C VAL A 232 5.23 -17.49 -3.01
N SER A 233 5.27 -16.77 -1.89
CA SER A 233 4.27 -16.87 -0.82
C SER A 233 3.35 -15.67 -0.91
N VAL A 234 2.04 -15.87 -1.17
CA VAL A 234 1.13 -14.76 -1.51
C VAL A 234 -0.19 -14.84 -0.77
N ASN A 235 -0.65 -13.67 -0.33
CA ASN A 235 -2.02 -13.40 0.08
C ASN A 235 -2.60 -12.31 -0.83
N GLN A 236 -3.28 -12.73 -1.90
CA GLN A 236 -3.88 -11.81 -2.87
C GLN A 236 -4.91 -10.88 -2.22
N GLY A 237 -5.71 -11.41 -1.28
CA GLY A 237 -6.73 -10.62 -0.57
C GLY A 237 -6.13 -9.49 0.26
N ALA A 238 -4.95 -9.70 0.85
CA ALA A 238 -4.21 -8.68 1.62
C ALA A 238 -3.24 -7.86 0.75
N GLY A 239 -3.11 -8.17 -0.54
CA GLY A 239 -2.21 -7.47 -1.44
C GLY A 239 -0.73 -7.59 -1.06
N PHE A 240 -0.31 -8.74 -0.52
CA PHE A 240 1.05 -8.97 -0.05
C PHE A 240 1.64 -10.26 -0.60
N SER A 241 2.89 -10.20 -1.09
CA SER A 241 3.66 -11.40 -1.44
C SER A 241 5.15 -11.29 -1.12
N ILE A 242 5.74 -12.45 -0.86
CA ILE A 242 7.18 -12.66 -0.64
C ILE A 242 7.67 -13.45 -1.85
N VAL A 243 8.66 -12.95 -2.56
CA VAL A 243 9.15 -13.50 -3.82
C VAL A 243 10.66 -13.74 -3.72
N ASN A 244 11.07 -14.99 -3.86
CA ASN A 244 12.49 -15.36 -4.05
C ASN A 244 12.71 -15.76 -5.51
N TYR A 245 13.78 -15.28 -6.11
CA TYR A 245 14.19 -15.61 -7.48
C TYR A 245 15.71 -15.63 -7.60
N THR A 246 16.23 -16.30 -8.62
CA THR A 246 17.66 -16.25 -8.95
C THR A 246 17.91 -15.18 -10.00
N GLY A 247 18.78 -14.24 -9.70
CA GLY A 247 19.14 -13.15 -10.61
C GLY A 247 19.86 -13.65 -11.85
N THR A 248 19.72 -12.91 -12.94
CA THR A 248 20.31 -13.24 -14.24
C THR A 248 21.38 -12.25 -14.71
N GLY A 249 21.48 -11.08 -14.09
CA GLY A 249 22.32 -9.97 -14.54
C GLY A 249 21.84 -9.31 -15.85
N ALA A 250 20.71 -9.77 -16.42
CA ALA A 250 20.12 -9.25 -17.65
C ALA A 250 18.65 -8.87 -17.42
N THR A 251 18.13 -7.97 -18.24
CA THR A 251 16.70 -7.60 -18.13
C THR A 251 15.81 -8.82 -18.30
N THR A 252 14.95 -9.06 -17.31
CA THR A 252 14.04 -10.20 -17.25
C THR A 252 12.78 -9.86 -16.46
N THR A 253 11.79 -10.76 -16.46
CA THR A 253 10.56 -10.63 -15.68
C THR A 253 10.46 -11.74 -14.64
N VAL A 254 9.85 -11.41 -13.47
CA VAL A 254 9.69 -12.29 -12.33
C VAL A 254 8.23 -12.27 -11.90
N GLY A 255 7.64 -13.45 -11.69
CA GLY A 255 6.27 -13.58 -11.20
C GLY A 255 6.15 -13.21 -9.72
N HIS A 256 5.08 -12.48 -9.35
CA HIS A 256 4.83 -12.06 -7.95
C HIS A 256 3.53 -12.58 -7.35
N GLY A 257 2.65 -13.20 -8.12
CA GLY A 257 1.46 -13.90 -7.68
C GLY A 257 0.30 -13.04 -7.15
N LEU A 258 0.40 -11.72 -7.10
CA LEU A 258 -0.63 -10.84 -6.49
C LEU A 258 -1.95 -10.79 -7.28
N GLY A 259 -1.93 -11.03 -8.59
CA GLY A 259 -3.09 -10.88 -9.47
C GLY A 259 -3.46 -9.42 -9.80
N VAL A 260 -2.79 -8.46 -9.17
CA VAL A 260 -2.88 -7.02 -9.42
C VAL A 260 -1.47 -6.42 -9.44
N ALA A 261 -1.27 -5.30 -10.12
CA ALA A 261 0.03 -4.64 -10.13
C ALA A 261 0.41 -4.15 -8.72
N PRO A 262 1.61 -4.47 -8.20
CA PRO A 262 2.05 -3.95 -6.92
C PRO A 262 2.27 -2.43 -6.98
N ASN A 263 1.86 -1.73 -5.93
CA ASN A 263 2.12 -0.31 -5.75
C ASN A 263 3.51 -0.04 -5.17
N PHE A 264 4.04 -0.99 -4.39
CA PHE A 264 5.33 -0.87 -3.74
C PHE A 264 6.04 -2.21 -3.70
N ILE A 265 7.34 -2.23 -4.02
CA ILE A 265 8.18 -3.43 -3.96
C ILE A 265 9.49 -3.06 -3.28
N ILE A 266 9.92 -3.89 -2.34
CA ILE A 266 11.22 -3.77 -1.65
C ILE A 266 12.10 -4.93 -2.12
N PHE A 267 13.31 -4.64 -2.61
CA PHE A 267 14.26 -5.63 -3.12
C PHE A 267 15.49 -5.73 -2.23
N LYS A 268 16.04 -6.94 -2.14
CA LYS A 268 17.34 -7.20 -1.52
C LYS A 268 18.06 -8.36 -2.19
N ASP A 269 19.33 -8.14 -2.51
CA ASP A 269 20.27 -9.21 -2.78
C ASP A 269 20.61 -9.88 -1.43
N ARG A 270 20.36 -11.20 -1.33
CA ARG A 270 20.53 -11.94 -0.07
C ARG A 270 21.97 -12.36 0.20
N GLU A 271 22.80 -12.46 -0.84
CA GLU A 271 24.13 -13.05 -0.78
C GLU A 271 25.20 -11.97 -0.73
N GLU A 272 24.97 -10.82 -1.32
CA GLU A 272 25.91 -9.71 -1.36
C GLU A 272 25.71 -8.74 -0.16
N GLY A 273 26.83 -8.21 0.29
CA GLY A 273 26.92 -7.32 1.44
C GLY A 273 27.17 -5.86 1.08
N SER A 274 28.37 -5.38 1.43
CA SER A 274 28.73 -3.97 1.30
C SER A 274 28.55 -3.44 -0.13
N GLY A 275 27.72 -2.41 -0.28
CA GLY A 275 27.39 -1.79 -1.58
C GLY A 275 26.12 -2.31 -2.23
N TYR A 276 25.54 -3.41 -1.72
CA TYR A 276 24.27 -3.98 -2.20
C TYR A 276 23.14 -3.58 -1.26
N ASN A 277 22.86 -2.29 -1.22
CA ASN A 277 21.80 -1.72 -0.38
C ASN A 277 20.41 -2.22 -0.79
N TRP A 278 19.42 -1.97 0.03
CA TRP A 278 18.03 -2.18 -0.35
C TRP A 278 17.65 -1.29 -1.53
N ALA A 279 16.80 -1.79 -2.41
CA ALA A 279 16.19 -1.01 -3.47
C ALA A 279 14.66 -1.06 -3.35
N SER A 280 13.96 -0.09 -3.89
CA SER A 280 12.50 -0.11 -3.87
C SER A 280 11.89 0.53 -5.11
N TYR A 281 10.76 -0.03 -5.54
CA TYR A 281 9.87 0.53 -6.55
C TYR A 281 8.64 1.14 -5.87
N SER A 282 8.16 2.27 -6.39
CA SER A 282 6.87 2.85 -6.04
C SER A 282 6.12 3.27 -7.29
N SER A 283 4.85 2.89 -7.40
CA SER A 283 3.97 3.31 -8.50
C SER A 283 3.81 4.83 -8.57
N MET A 284 4.01 5.54 -7.45
CA MET A 284 3.90 7.01 -7.38
C MET A 284 5.03 7.74 -8.10
N LEU A 285 6.23 7.14 -8.16
CA LEU A 285 7.37 7.68 -8.89
C LEU A 285 7.56 7.02 -10.26
N GLY A 286 6.92 5.86 -10.48
CA GLY A 286 7.03 5.08 -11.70
C GLY A 286 8.33 4.27 -11.82
N ALA A 287 8.42 3.46 -12.87
CA ALA A 287 9.49 2.48 -13.06
C ALA A 287 10.84 3.06 -13.50
N THR A 288 10.92 4.37 -13.71
CA THR A 288 12.18 5.07 -13.98
C THR A 288 13.02 5.23 -12.71
N TYR A 289 12.37 5.20 -11.52
CA TYR A 289 13.01 5.52 -10.26
C TYR A 289 13.14 4.31 -9.34
N ASN A 290 14.34 4.13 -8.76
CA ASN A 290 14.51 3.51 -7.47
C ASN A 290 14.14 4.56 -6.40
N THR A 291 13.16 4.27 -5.55
CA THR A 291 12.71 5.23 -4.53
C THR A 291 13.67 5.35 -3.34
N GLY A 292 14.82 4.68 -3.42
CA GLY A 292 15.84 4.58 -2.37
C GLY A 292 15.66 3.36 -1.49
N GLY A 293 16.77 2.86 -0.98
CA GLY A 293 16.78 1.71 -0.06
C GLY A 293 16.23 2.06 1.32
N LEU A 294 15.86 1.04 2.06
CA LEU A 294 15.45 1.16 3.47
C LEU A 294 16.60 1.66 4.34
N ASP A 295 17.83 1.28 3.99
CA ASP A 295 19.09 1.57 4.68
C ASP A 295 19.76 2.88 4.23
N GLN A 296 19.09 3.68 3.39
CA GLN A 296 19.69 4.86 2.80
C GLN A 296 18.85 6.13 2.98
N THR A 297 19.55 7.27 3.04
CA THR A 297 18.95 8.61 3.12
C THR A 297 18.91 9.34 1.78
N ASN A 298 19.33 8.68 0.70
CA ASN A 298 19.38 9.26 -0.63
C ASN A 298 17.99 9.63 -1.14
N ALA A 299 17.94 10.64 -1.99
CA ALA A 299 16.79 10.93 -2.84
C ALA A 299 16.49 9.76 -3.78
N ALA A 300 15.30 9.76 -4.39
CA ALA A 300 14.97 8.81 -5.44
C ALA A 300 15.97 8.94 -6.60
N ASP A 301 16.46 7.78 -7.08
CA ASP A 301 17.47 7.69 -8.13
C ASP A 301 16.83 7.24 -9.46
N ALA A 302 16.95 8.10 -10.48
CA ALA A 302 16.41 7.83 -11.81
C ALA A 302 17.41 7.01 -12.64
N HIS A 303 17.21 5.70 -12.71
CA HIS A 303 18.12 4.83 -13.44
C HIS A 303 17.41 3.61 -14.05
N ALA A 304 17.42 3.51 -15.38
CA ALA A 304 16.77 2.42 -16.12
C ALA A 304 17.24 1.01 -15.72
N ASN A 305 18.45 0.88 -15.20
CA ASN A 305 19.06 -0.41 -14.88
C ASN A 305 18.40 -1.13 -13.69
N TYR A 306 17.53 -0.47 -12.92
CA TYR A 306 16.74 -1.16 -11.88
C TYR A 306 15.59 -1.95 -12.52
N PHE A 307 14.69 -1.29 -13.23
CA PHE A 307 13.40 -1.83 -13.65
C PHE A 307 13.15 -1.70 -15.17
N ASN A 308 14.18 -1.36 -15.96
CA ASN A 308 14.08 -1.12 -17.39
C ASN A 308 12.98 -0.11 -17.80
N ASN A 309 12.69 0.87 -16.95
CA ASN A 309 11.57 1.82 -17.11
C ASN A 309 10.21 1.12 -17.35
N THR A 310 10.04 -0.10 -16.87
CA THR A 310 8.85 -0.92 -17.10
C THR A 310 8.09 -1.11 -15.80
N ALA A 311 6.88 -0.56 -15.72
CA ALA A 311 6.02 -0.73 -14.56
C ALA A 311 5.59 -2.20 -14.38
N PRO A 312 5.41 -2.67 -13.14
CA PRO A 312 4.84 -3.99 -12.88
C PRO A 312 3.45 -4.14 -13.52
N THR A 313 3.15 -5.35 -13.92
CA THR A 313 1.80 -5.76 -14.39
C THR A 313 1.03 -6.44 -13.25
N SER A 314 -0.12 -7.04 -13.55
CA SER A 314 -0.87 -7.86 -12.59
C SER A 314 -0.18 -9.20 -12.26
N THR A 315 0.81 -9.62 -13.04
CA THR A 315 1.45 -10.95 -12.88
C THR A 315 2.95 -10.88 -12.63
N VAL A 316 3.66 -9.89 -13.23
CA VAL A 316 5.13 -9.81 -13.18
C VAL A 316 5.62 -8.42 -12.86
N PHE A 317 6.81 -8.32 -12.27
CA PHE A 317 7.65 -7.14 -12.29
C PHE A 317 8.90 -7.38 -13.15
N THR A 318 9.49 -6.29 -13.65
CA THR A 318 10.73 -6.32 -14.44
C THR A 318 11.91 -5.96 -13.56
N VAL A 319 12.99 -6.72 -13.66
CA VAL A 319 14.31 -6.38 -13.12
C VAL A 319 15.32 -6.27 -14.27
N SER A 320 16.32 -5.38 -14.10
CA SER A 320 17.27 -5.14 -15.18
C SER A 320 18.72 -5.45 -14.75
N THR A 321 19.69 -4.74 -15.26
CA THR A 321 21.11 -5.13 -15.14
C THR A 321 21.77 -4.67 -13.85
N TYR A 322 21.08 -3.96 -12.96
CA TYR A 322 21.67 -3.48 -11.71
C TYR A 322 21.68 -4.58 -10.64
N GLY A 323 22.86 -4.86 -10.07
CA GLY A 323 23.07 -5.99 -9.17
C GLY A 323 22.13 -5.98 -7.95
N VAL A 324 21.83 -4.83 -7.34
CA VAL A 324 20.95 -4.76 -6.15
C VAL A 324 19.55 -5.34 -6.35
N VAL A 325 19.11 -5.52 -7.60
CA VAL A 325 17.83 -6.15 -7.95
C VAL A 325 17.99 -7.40 -8.79
N ASN A 326 19.19 -7.69 -9.34
CA ASN A 326 19.35 -8.79 -10.31
C ASN A 326 20.81 -9.24 -10.50
N THR A 327 21.58 -9.45 -9.45
CA THR A 327 22.92 -10.05 -9.53
C THR A 327 22.84 -11.45 -10.15
N SER A 328 23.71 -11.73 -11.12
CA SER A 328 23.72 -13.02 -11.82
C SER A 328 24.07 -14.17 -10.89
N ALA A 329 23.21 -15.18 -10.85
CA ALA A 329 23.28 -16.39 -10.04
C ALA A 329 23.00 -16.22 -8.54
N ASP A 330 22.86 -15.00 -8.02
CA ASP A 330 22.54 -14.77 -6.62
C ASP A 330 21.04 -14.94 -6.33
N VAL A 331 20.72 -15.29 -5.11
CA VAL A 331 19.32 -15.41 -4.66
C VAL A 331 18.82 -14.05 -4.21
N MET A 332 17.83 -13.55 -4.92
CA MET A 332 17.19 -12.26 -4.71
C MET A 332 15.90 -12.42 -3.90
N LEU A 333 15.53 -11.37 -3.19
CA LEU A 333 14.26 -11.26 -2.45
C LEU A 333 13.50 -10.02 -2.92
N ALA A 334 12.17 -10.15 -3.07
CA ALA A 334 11.27 -9.03 -3.21
C ALA A 334 10.04 -9.19 -2.29
N TYR A 335 9.70 -8.13 -1.54
CA TYR A 335 8.43 -7.99 -0.84
C TYR A 335 7.54 -7.09 -1.65
N CYS A 336 6.43 -7.63 -2.16
CA CYS A 336 5.51 -6.91 -3.03
C CYS A 336 4.22 -6.55 -2.29
N PHE A 337 3.77 -5.30 -2.46
CA PHE A 337 2.59 -4.78 -1.80
C PHE A 337 1.67 -4.09 -2.81
N ALA A 338 0.37 -4.37 -2.71
CA ALA A 338 -0.69 -3.67 -3.44
C ALA A 338 -1.63 -2.95 -2.46
N SER A 339 -2.23 -1.85 -2.90
CA SER A 339 -3.26 -1.16 -2.13
C SER A 339 -4.53 -1.99 -2.10
N ILE A 340 -5.10 -2.14 -0.91
CA ILE A 340 -6.38 -2.83 -0.64
C ILE A 340 -7.26 -1.85 0.14
N ASP A 341 -8.43 -1.55 -0.39
CA ASP A 341 -9.34 -0.59 0.22
C ASP A 341 -9.68 -0.97 1.68
N GLY A 342 -9.61 0.02 2.56
CA GLY A 342 -9.83 -0.16 3.99
C GLY A 342 -8.68 -0.82 4.77
N PHE A 343 -7.64 -1.31 4.10
CA PHE A 343 -6.56 -2.09 4.73
C PHE A 343 -5.16 -1.55 4.47
N SER A 344 -4.77 -1.34 3.21
CA SER A 344 -3.44 -0.84 2.85
C SER A 344 -3.51 0.26 1.80
N LYS A 345 -2.67 1.28 1.93
CA LYS A 345 -2.60 2.41 1.01
C LYS A 345 -1.16 2.83 0.77
N PHE A 346 -0.82 3.00 -0.50
CA PHE A 346 0.46 3.57 -0.94
C PHE A 346 0.17 4.88 -1.65
N GLY A 347 0.95 5.91 -1.38
CA GLY A 347 0.72 7.24 -1.91
C GLY A 347 1.94 8.15 -1.72
N SER A 348 1.86 9.35 -2.24
CA SER A 348 2.85 10.42 -2.06
C SER A 348 2.17 11.73 -1.68
N TRP A 349 2.91 12.62 -1.10
CA TRP A 349 2.47 14.00 -0.84
C TRP A 349 3.66 14.94 -0.87
N VAL A 350 3.37 16.22 -1.03
CA VAL A 350 4.37 17.29 -0.89
C VAL A 350 4.28 17.80 0.54
N GLY A 351 5.40 17.72 1.27
CA GLY A 351 5.44 18.19 2.66
C GLY A 351 5.28 19.71 2.75
N GLU A 352 4.46 20.17 3.68
CA GLU A 352 4.24 21.57 4.00
C GLU A 352 4.57 21.89 5.46
N SER A 353 4.93 23.16 5.75
CA SER A 353 5.32 23.58 7.10
C SER A 353 4.15 23.71 8.07
N ALA A 354 2.91 23.77 7.58
CA ALA A 354 1.70 23.96 8.39
C ALA A 354 1.11 22.64 8.95
N GLY A 355 1.69 21.51 8.59
CA GLY A 355 1.11 20.17 8.86
C GLY A 355 0.07 19.79 7.81
N GLU A 356 0.04 18.52 7.47
CA GLU A 356 -0.83 17.99 6.42
C GLU A 356 -1.57 16.74 6.92
N PHE A 357 -2.84 16.64 6.56
CA PHE A 357 -3.64 15.45 6.81
C PHE A 357 -3.60 14.54 5.60
N ILE A 358 -2.98 13.36 5.75
CA ILE A 358 -2.90 12.35 4.70
C ILE A 358 -4.06 11.37 4.84
N TYR A 359 -4.97 11.41 3.89
CA TYR A 359 -6.12 10.50 3.86
C TYR A 359 -5.72 9.11 3.40
N THR A 360 -5.89 8.12 4.26
CA THR A 360 -5.59 6.71 3.95
C THR A 360 -6.84 5.87 3.70
N GLY A 361 -8.03 6.35 4.09
CA GLY A 361 -9.28 5.57 4.04
C GLY A 361 -9.53 4.70 5.27
N PHE A 362 -8.55 4.56 6.17
CA PHE A 362 -8.61 3.77 7.39
C PHE A 362 -7.65 4.34 8.45
N ARG A 363 -7.72 3.83 9.68
CA ARG A 363 -6.76 4.16 10.73
C ARG A 363 -5.54 3.24 10.63
N PRO A 364 -4.37 3.74 10.20
CA PRO A 364 -3.19 2.89 10.03
C PRO A 364 -2.63 2.42 11.37
N ALA A 365 -2.21 1.15 11.44
CA ALA A 365 -1.45 0.57 12.54
C ALA A 365 0.06 0.51 12.24
N PHE A 366 0.43 0.58 10.95
CA PHE A 366 1.81 0.67 10.48
C PHE A 366 1.91 1.81 9.47
N VAL A 367 2.95 2.64 9.60
CA VAL A 367 3.24 3.73 8.66
C VAL A 367 4.73 3.72 8.35
N MET A 368 5.07 3.69 7.06
CA MET A 368 6.43 3.87 6.58
C MET A 368 6.50 5.08 5.67
N ILE A 369 7.43 5.98 5.94
CA ILE A 369 7.59 7.25 5.22
C ILE A 369 9.01 7.35 4.71
N LYS A 370 9.16 7.64 3.42
CA LYS A 370 10.44 7.91 2.78
C LYS A 370 10.40 9.26 2.07
N ARG A 371 11.36 10.13 2.37
CA ARG A 371 11.58 11.36 1.60
C ARG A 371 12.27 10.99 0.27
N THR A 372 11.76 11.52 -0.84
CA THR A 372 12.20 11.20 -2.20
C THR A 372 12.99 12.32 -2.89
N SER A 373 13.12 13.48 -2.27
CA SER A 373 13.83 14.67 -2.80
C SER A 373 14.65 15.35 -1.72
#